data_46a2437296ef37b9b96d9193cfd856f4
#
_entry.id   46a2437296ef37b9b96d9193cfd856f4
#
_cell.length_a   1.000
_cell.length_b   1.000
_cell.length_c   1.000
_cell.angle_alpha   90.00
_cell.angle_beta   90.00
_cell.angle_gamma   90.00
#
_symmetry.space_group_name_H-M   'P 1'
#
loop_
_entity.id
_entity.type
_entity.pdbx_description
1 polymer ?
#
loop_
_entity_poly.entity_id
_entity_poly.type
_entity_poly.pdbx_seq_one_letter_code
_entity_poly.pdbx_strand_id
1 'polypeptide(L)'
;MLIEEADQSGQVLGQAPTPPRRTPRGTVTYTPYSKKSMTHRVNNVGATAFHNIVVTLMDAPPGRFSPGLREGPGYTQILDNERVRAWRLALEPGQTATAITQKAPGLRVIIDGGEIAESVPGEPDRGMMLRLGDFYWQEPGLTRAIRNIGSTRVELVEFELK
;
A
#
# COMPACT_ATOMS: atom_id res chain seq x y z
N MET A 1 -5.75 -2.28 -4.05
CA MET A 1 -5.82 -1.28 -2.96
C MET A 1 -6.63 -0.09 -3.43
N LEU A 2 -7.58 0.37 -2.65
CA LEU A 2 -8.39 1.54 -2.94
C LEU A 2 -7.64 2.83 -2.54
N ILE A 3 -7.52 3.77 -3.46
CA ILE A 3 -6.81 5.04 -3.26
C ILE A 3 -7.74 6.07 -2.64
N GLU A 4 -8.96 6.19 -3.18
CA GLU A 4 -9.98 7.09 -2.68
C GLU A 4 -11.16 6.29 -2.16
N GLU A 5 -11.85 6.83 -1.17
CA GLU A 5 -13.06 6.22 -0.64
C GLU A 5 -14.15 6.12 -1.72
N ALA A 6 -14.80 4.96 -1.84
CA ALA A 6 -15.82 4.74 -2.84
C ALA A 6 -16.98 3.87 -2.33
N ASP A 7 -18.17 4.16 -2.84
CA ASP A 7 -19.32 3.29 -2.71
C ASP A 7 -19.33 2.30 -3.89
N GLN A 8 -19.25 1.01 -3.60
CA GLN A 8 -19.11 -0.01 -4.62
C GLN A 8 -20.01 -1.22 -4.37
N SER A 9 -20.34 -1.90 -5.46
CA SER A 9 -21.01 -3.20 -5.47
C SER A 9 -20.19 -4.17 -6.32
N GLY A 10 -20.03 -5.41 -5.86
CA GLY A 10 -19.35 -6.47 -6.58
C GLY A 10 -20.34 -7.48 -7.14
N GLN A 11 -19.95 -8.14 -8.22
CA GLN A 11 -20.73 -9.26 -8.78
C GLN A 11 -19.77 -10.32 -9.31
N VAL A 12 -19.88 -11.53 -8.82
CA VAL A 12 -19.22 -12.71 -9.41
C VAL A 12 -20.10 -13.22 -10.55
N LEU A 13 -19.49 -13.67 -11.65
CA LEU A 13 -20.21 -14.23 -12.78
C LEU A 13 -21.14 -15.36 -12.34
N GLY A 14 -22.40 -15.28 -12.74
CA GLY A 14 -23.45 -16.25 -12.36
C GLY A 14 -24.07 -16.05 -10.98
N GLN A 15 -23.68 -15.00 -10.24
CA GLN A 15 -24.24 -14.66 -8.93
C GLN A 15 -24.96 -13.31 -8.97
N ALA A 16 -25.83 -13.06 -8.00
CA ALA A 16 -26.45 -11.75 -7.82
C ALA A 16 -25.38 -10.71 -7.37
N PRO A 17 -25.55 -9.43 -7.74
CA PRO A 17 -24.70 -8.36 -7.22
C PRO A 17 -24.78 -8.28 -5.69
N THR A 18 -23.65 -7.95 -5.05
CA THR A 18 -23.65 -7.64 -3.61
C THR A 18 -24.36 -6.30 -3.37
N PRO A 19 -24.95 -6.09 -2.20
CA PRO A 19 -25.42 -4.77 -1.81
C PRO A 19 -24.31 -3.72 -1.90
N PRO A 20 -24.64 -2.46 -2.22
CA PRO A 20 -23.70 -1.36 -2.15
C PRO A 20 -23.03 -1.25 -0.77
N ARG A 21 -21.73 -1.02 -0.77
CA ARG A 21 -20.99 -0.78 0.47
C ARG A 21 -19.98 0.33 0.26
N ARG A 22 -19.79 1.13 1.31
CA ARG A 22 -18.71 2.10 1.37
C ARG A 22 -17.40 1.41 1.74
N THR A 23 -16.38 1.64 0.96
CA THR A 23 -15.03 1.11 1.20
C THR A 23 -14.09 2.28 1.47
N PRO A 24 -13.48 2.33 2.66
CA PRO A 24 -12.56 3.41 3.02
C PRO A 24 -11.32 3.46 2.12
N ARG A 25 -10.76 4.63 1.94
CA ARG A 25 -9.46 4.82 1.28
C ARG A 25 -8.36 4.04 2.01
N GLY A 26 -7.33 3.64 1.31
CA GLY A 26 -6.23 2.84 1.86
C GLY A 26 -6.63 1.40 2.18
N THR A 27 -7.85 0.94 1.85
CA THR A 27 -8.26 -0.45 2.01
C THR A 27 -7.45 -1.34 1.10
N VAL A 28 -6.76 -2.33 1.69
CA VAL A 28 -5.97 -3.35 0.99
C VAL A 28 -6.71 -4.67 1.02
N THR A 29 -6.81 -5.30 -0.14
CA THR A 29 -7.37 -6.65 -0.28
C THR A 29 -6.42 -7.54 -1.07
N TYR A 30 -6.42 -8.83 -0.77
CA TYR A 30 -5.72 -9.86 -1.52
C TYR A 30 -6.72 -10.91 -1.99
N THR A 31 -6.62 -11.31 -3.25
CA THR A 31 -7.45 -12.37 -3.81
C THR A 31 -6.55 -13.41 -4.49
N PRO A 32 -6.56 -14.68 -4.02
CA PRO A 32 -5.69 -15.73 -4.54
C PRO A 32 -6.23 -16.32 -5.84
N TYR A 33 -6.24 -15.54 -6.92
CA TYR A 33 -6.76 -15.97 -8.23
C TYR A 33 -6.02 -17.18 -8.81
N SER A 34 -4.76 -17.40 -8.42
CA SER A 34 -4.02 -18.60 -8.80
C SER A 34 -4.59 -19.89 -8.22
N LYS A 35 -5.27 -19.81 -7.06
CA LYS A 35 -5.94 -20.97 -6.44
C LYS A 35 -7.36 -21.17 -6.96
N LYS A 36 -8.03 -20.10 -7.32
CA LYS A 36 -9.40 -20.13 -7.85
C LYS A 36 -9.63 -18.95 -8.79
N SER A 37 -9.63 -19.22 -10.08
CA SER A 37 -9.98 -18.21 -11.06
C SER A 37 -11.43 -17.74 -10.84
N MET A 38 -11.65 -16.45 -10.97
CA MET A 38 -12.96 -15.84 -10.77
C MET A 38 -13.15 -14.69 -11.76
N THR A 39 -14.26 -14.71 -12.46
CA THR A 39 -14.72 -13.57 -13.25
C THR A 39 -15.66 -12.74 -12.40
N HIS A 40 -15.34 -11.48 -12.21
CA HIS A 40 -16.17 -10.59 -11.42
C HIS A 40 -16.25 -9.19 -12.05
N ARG A 41 -17.24 -8.44 -11.63
CA ARG A 41 -17.44 -7.03 -11.96
C ARG A 41 -17.42 -6.22 -10.67
N VAL A 42 -16.80 -5.06 -10.70
CA VAL A 42 -16.93 -4.03 -9.68
C VAL A 42 -17.69 -2.86 -10.30
N ASN A 43 -18.76 -2.43 -9.65
CA ASN A 43 -19.54 -1.30 -10.06
C ASN A 43 -19.31 -0.16 -9.06
N ASN A 44 -18.95 1.00 -9.56
CA ASN A 44 -19.01 2.24 -8.79
C ASN A 44 -20.48 2.64 -8.71
N VAL A 45 -21.04 2.70 -7.52
CA VAL A 45 -22.45 3.08 -7.27
C VAL A 45 -22.54 4.41 -6.50
N GLY A 46 -21.39 5.04 -6.22
CA GLY A 46 -21.30 6.37 -5.62
C GLY A 46 -21.14 7.50 -6.65
N ALA A 47 -21.07 8.72 -6.15
CA ALA A 47 -20.90 9.93 -6.96
C ALA A 47 -19.42 10.27 -7.22
N THR A 48 -18.48 9.68 -6.51
CA THR A 48 -17.03 9.91 -6.66
C THR A 48 -16.40 8.87 -7.57
N ALA A 49 -15.25 9.18 -8.15
CA ALA A 49 -14.51 8.24 -8.97
C ALA A 49 -14.06 7.01 -8.16
N PHE A 50 -14.10 5.83 -8.77
CA PHE A 50 -13.51 4.62 -8.21
C PHE A 50 -12.04 4.53 -8.65
N HIS A 51 -11.14 4.87 -7.74
CA HIS A 51 -9.70 4.91 -7.99
C HIS A 51 -9.00 3.83 -7.18
N ASN A 52 -8.39 2.86 -7.85
CA ASN A 52 -7.65 1.78 -7.20
C ASN A 52 -6.34 1.45 -7.92
N ILE A 53 -5.39 0.87 -7.17
CA ILE A 53 -4.18 0.25 -7.72
C ILE A 53 -4.32 -1.26 -7.57
N VAL A 54 -4.14 -1.99 -8.67
CA VAL A 54 -4.12 -3.44 -8.72
C VAL A 54 -2.71 -3.90 -9.04
N VAL A 55 -2.16 -4.77 -8.19
CA VAL A 55 -0.88 -5.43 -8.42
C VAL A 55 -1.14 -6.90 -8.70
N THR A 56 -0.73 -7.37 -9.87
CA THR A 56 -0.81 -8.77 -10.25
C THR A 56 0.53 -9.45 -10.00
N LEU A 57 0.52 -10.47 -9.14
CA LEU A 57 1.71 -11.27 -8.85
C LEU A 57 1.79 -12.41 -9.87
N MET A 58 2.64 -12.23 -10.89
CA MET A 58 2.86 -13.22 -11.94
C MET A 58 3.82 -14.32 -11.42
N ASP A 59 3.59 -15.53 -11.81
CA ASP A 59 4.37 -16.79 -11.76
C ASP A 59 5.54 -16.99 -10.77
N ALA A 60 5.79 -16.07 -9.85
CA ALA A 60 6.79 -16.28 -8.82
C ALA A 60 6.23 -17.23 -7.73
N PRO A 61 6.94 -18.31 -7.39
CA PRO A 61 6.50 -19.17 -6.29
C PRO A 61 6.49 -18.38 -4.97
N PRO A 62 5.53 -18.66 -4.07
CA PRO A 62 5.53 -18.09 -2.72
C PRO A 62 6.79 -18.46 -1.96
N GLY A 63 7.21 -17.60 -1.02
CA GLY A 63 8.35 -17.88 -0.15
C GLY A 63 9.73 -17.63 -0.77
N ARG A 64 9.79 -16.99 -1.94
CA ARG A 64 11.06 -16.59 -2.56
C ARG A 64 11.79 -15.51 -1.76
N PHE A 65 11.03 -14.65 -1.10
CA PHE A 65 11.54 -13.55 -0.30
C PHE A 65 11.06 -13.64 1.14
N SER A 66 11.81 -13.04 2.05
CA SER A 66 11.50 -12.99 3.48
C SER A 66 11.40 -11.53 3.94
N PRO A 67 10.22 -10.89 3.82
CA PRO A 67 10.00 -9.54 4.28
C PRO A 67 10.42 -9.36 5.74
N GLY A 68 11.08 -8.23 6.03
CA GLY A 68 11.40 -7.85 7.40
C GLY A 68 10.14 -7.51 8.21
N LEU A 69 10.29 -7.44 9.53
CA LEU A 69 9.30 -6.78 10.36
C LEU A 69 9.51 -5.26 10.29
N ARG A 70 8.43 -4.51 10.39
CA ARG A 70 8.45 -3.05 10.50
C ARG A 70 7.75 -2.68 11.79
N GLU A 71 8.55 -2.43 12.80
CA GLU A 71 8.08 -2.11 14.14
C GLU A 71 8.45 -0.65 14.48
N GLY A 72 7.72 -0.09 15.44
CA GLY A 72 7.98 1.26 15.95
C GLY A 72 7.06 2.33 15.35
N PRO A 73 7.35 3.60 15.66
CA PRO A 73 6.47 4.72 15.32
C PRO A 73 6.09 4.79 13.85
N GLY A 74 4.81 5.01 13.60
CA GLY A 74 4.23 5.22 12.28
C GLY A 74 3.79 3.95 11.56
N TYR A 75 4.37 2.78 11.83
CA TYR A 75 4.06 1.53 11.13
C TYR A 75 2.95 0.72 11.81
N THR A 76 2.02 0.22 11.00
CA THR A 76 0.99 -0.74 11.40
C THR A 76 0.88 -1.81 10.32
N GLN A 77 1.06 -3.09 10.68
CA GLN A 77 0.84 -4.20 9.73
C GLN A 77 -0.65 -4.33 9.42
N ILE A 78 -1.01 -4.31 8.14
CA ILE A 78 -2.40 -4.34 7.66
C ILE A 78 -2.74 -5.57 6.83
N LEU A 79 -1.73 -6.28 6.33
CA LEU A 79 -1.90 -7.52 5.59
C LEU A 79 -0.69 -8.42 5.80
N ASP A 80 -0.93 -9.72 5.99
CA ASP A 80 0.09 -10.75 5.95
C ASP A 80 -0.50 -12.06 5.44
N ASN A 81 0.06 -12.57 4.34
CA ASN A 81 -0.35 -13.84 3.75
C ASN A 81 0.85 -14.54 3.09
N GLU A 82 0.61 -15.60 2.36
CA GLU A 82 1.66 -16.41 1.74
C GLU A 82 2.47 -15.69 0.63
N ARG A 83 1.94 -14.59 0.06
CA ARG A 83 2.51 -13.92 -1.11
C ARG A 83 3.03 -12.52 -0.82
N VAL A 84 2.43 -11.84 0.15
CA VAL A 84 2.72 -10.43 0.40
C VAL A 84 2.50 -10.08 1.87
N ARG A 85 3.31 -9.18 2.37
CA ARG A 85 3.12 -8.47 3.63
C ARG A 85 2.97 -6.99 3.35
N ALA A 86 2.05 -6.31 4.04
CA ALA A 86 1.83 -4.89 3.86
C ALA A 86 1.70 -4.15 5.19
N TRP A 87 2.19 -2.92 5.18
CA TRP A 87 2.13 -2.00 6.30
C TRP A 87 1.54 -0.67 5.87
N ARG A 88 0.81 -0.06 6.78
CA ARG A 88 0.46 1.34 6.72
C ARG A 88 1.50 2.13 7.49
N LEU A 89 2.03 3.18 6.89
CA LEU A 89 2.86 4.19 7.54
C LEU A 89 2.06 5.49 7.59
N ALA A 90 1.84 6.01 8.79
CA ALA A 90 1.14 7.27 9.02
C ALA A 90 2.01 8.17 9.90
N LEU A 91 2.27 9.40 9.44
CA LEU A 91 3.13 10.36 10.11
C LEU A 91 2.44 11.71 10.22
N GLU A 92 2.26 12.19 11.44
CA GLU A 92 1.88 13.57 11.71
C GLU A 92 3.02 14.53 11.38
N PRO A 93 2.77 15.84 11.19
CA PRO A 93 3.82 16.84 10.98
C PRO A 93 4.97 16.73 11.97
N GLY A 94 6.18 16.69 11.48
CA GLY A 94 7.41 16.57 12.26
C GLY A 94 7.76 15.15 12.73
N GLN A 95 6.87 14.18 12.61
CA GLN A 95 7.16 12.80 13.01
C GLN A 95 8.13 12.10 12.07
N THR A 96 8.94 11.21 12.64
CA THR A 96 9.88 10.34 11.92
C THR A 96 9.52 8.89 12.17
N ALA A 97 9.41 8.11 11.10
CA ALA A 97 9.27 6.66 11.18
C ALA A 97 10.58 6.00 11.62
N THR A 98 10.47 4.86 12.28
CA THR A 98 11.64 4.01 12.51
C THR A 98 12.33 3.68 11.19
N ALA A 99 13.66 3.76 11.15
CA ALA A 99 14.44 3.33 9.99
C ALA A 99 14.21 1.82 9.73
N ILE A 100 13.95 1.49 8.48
CA ILE A 100 13.74 0.10 8.06
C ILE A 100 14.68 -0.26 6.92
N THR A 101 15.07 -1.52 6.88
CA THR A 101 15.76 -2.09 5.72
C THR A 101 14.75 -2.84 4.86
N GLN A 102 14.62 -2.44 3.61
CA GLN A 102 13.83 -3.15 2.61
C GLN A 102 14.47 -4.53 2.37
N LYS A 103 13.79 -5.61 2.75
CA LYS A 103 14.35 -6.97 2.63
C LYS A 103 13.86 -7.73 1.42
N ALA A 104 12.74 -7.33 0.85
CA ALA A 104 12.14 -7.93 -0.33
C ALA A 104 11.68 -6.85 -1.31
N PRO A 105 11.60 -7.17 -2.62
CA PRO A 105 11.01 -6.26 -3.59
C PRO A 105 9.60 -5.86 -3.17
N GLY A 106 9.21 -4.63 -3.41
CA GLY A 106 7.91 -4.15 -2.98
C GLY A 106 7.41 -2.91 -3.69
N LEU A 107 6.29 -2.41 -3.21
CA LEU A 107 5.64 -1.22 -3.74
C LEU A 107 5.25 -0.29 -2.59
N ARG A 108 5.54 0.99 -2.74
CA ARG A 108 5.01 2.07 -1.90
C ARG A 108 3.89 2.76 -2.66
N VAL A 109 2.77 3.01 -2.00
CA VAL A 109 1.63 3.74 -2.57
C VAL A 109 1.21 4.84 -1.62
N ILE A 110 0.95 6.02 -2.17
CA ILE A 110 0.61 7.22 -1.39
C ILE A 110 -0.91 7.30 -1.21
N ILE A 111 -1.34 7.40 0.05
CA ILE A 111 -2.76 7.53 0.46
C ILE A 111 -3.10 8.95 0.86
N ASP A 112 -2.23 9.61 1.62
CA ASP A 112 -2.25 11.04 1.89
C ASP A 112 -0.91 11.62 1.51
N GLY A 113 -0.93 12.53 0.55
CA GLY A 113 0.27 13.21 0.09
C GLY A 113 0.75 14.28 1.07
N GLY A 114 1.94 14.78 0.81
CA GLY A 114 2.60 15.82 1.60
C GLY A 114 4.09 15.80 1.39
N GLU A 115 4.78 16.65 2.14
CA GLU A 115 6.22 16.81 2.02
C GLU A 115 6.95 15.94 3.03
N ILE A 116 7.87 15.10 2.54
CA ILE A 116 8.70 14.22 3.36
C ILE A 116 10.18 14.45 3.11
N ALA A 117 10.99 14.09 4.09
CA ALA A 117 12.42 13.82 3.91
C ALA A 117 12.67 12.32 4.05
N GLU A 118 13.39 11.74 3.10
CA GLU A 118 13.89 10.37 3.16
C GLU A 118 15.38 10.42 3.48
N SER A 119 15.78 9.73 4.57
CA SER A 119 17.16 9.66 5.05
C SER A 119 17.71 8.27 4.78
N VAL A 120 18.84 8.21 4.09
CA VAL A 120 19.61 6.98 3.83
C VAL A 120 20.95 7.12 4.54
N PRO A 121 21.43 6.13 5.32
CA PRO A 121 22.70 6.21 6.01
C PRO A 121 23.86 6.57 5.07
N GLY A 122 24.59 7.63 5.39
CA GLY A 122 25.73 8.11 4.61
C GLY A 122 25.37 9.02 3.43
N GLU A 123 24.11 9.33 3.23
CA GLU A 123 23.65 10.26 2.19
C GLU A 123 22.94 11.48 2.79
N PRO A 124 22.92 12.63 2.10
CA PRO A 124 22.10 13.76 2.49
C PRO A 124 20.60 13.40 2.45
N ASP A 125 19.82 13.98 3.36
CA ASP A 125 18.36 13.85 3.34
C ASP A 125 17.78 14.31 1.99
N ARG A 126 16.89 13.52 1.44
CA ARG A 126 16.20 13.80 0.18
C ARG A 126 14.76 14.26 0.45
N GLY A 127 14.49 15.54 0.18
CA GLY A 127 13.12 16.08 0.20
C GLY A 127 12.31 15.57 -0.98
N MET A 128 11.06 15.20 -0.73
CA MET A 128 10.11 14.72 -1.76
C MET A 128 8.72 15.26 -1.48
N MET A 129 8.02 15.69 -2.54
CA MET A 129 6.59 15.97 -2.51
C MET A 129 5.85 14.71 -2.99
N LEU A 130 5.03 14.14 -2.13
CA LEU A 130 4.20 12.97 -2.41
C LEU A 130 2.79 13.42 -2.78
N ARG A 131 2.18 12.77 -3.77
CA ARG A 131 0.81 13.03 -4.21
C ARG A 131 -0.06 11.80 -4.03
N LEU A 132 -1.33 12.01 -3.73
CA LEU A 132 -2.32 10.93 -3.67
C LEU A 132 -2.27 10.06 -4.94
N GLY A 133 -2.16 8.75 -4.76
CA GLY A 133 -2.12 7.77 -5.85
C GLY A 133 -0.76 7.58 -6.50
N ASP A 134 0.26 8.38 -6.18
CA ASP A 134 1.62 8.09 -6.60
C ASP A 134 2.07 6.73 -6.07
N PHE A 135 2.90 6.02 -6.83
CA PHE A 135 3.46 4.75 -6.39
C PHE A 135 4.90 4.59 -6.86
N TYR A 136 5.69 3.88 -6.05
CA TYR A 136 7.12 3.69 -6.30
C TYR A 136 7.51 2.25 -6.02
N TRP A 137 8.19 1.63 -6.98
CA TRP A 137 8.81 0.33 -6.74
C TRP A 137 9.95 0.47 -5.74
N GLN A 138 10.10 -0.52 -4.87
CA GLN A 138 11.11 -0.54 -3.80
C GLN A 138 11.99 -1.76 -3.98
N GLU A 139 13.26 -1.52 -4.32
CA GLU A 139 14.25 -2.59 -4.41
C GLU A 139 14.75 -2.99 -3.01
N PRO A 140 15.11 -4.29 -2.81
CA PRO A 140 15.69 -4.74 -1.56
C PRO A 140 17.10 -4.17 -1.36
N GLY A 141 17.54 -4.13 -0.08
CA GLY A 141 18.88 -3.72 0.33
C GLY A 141 18.97 -2.30 0.89
N LEU A 142 18.03 -1.41 0.55
CA LEU A 142 18.06 -0.03 1.02
C LEU A 142 17.54 0.08 2.45
N THR A 143 18.34 0.70 3.34
CA THR A 143 17.90 1.14 4.67
C THR A 143 17.54 2.62 4.60
N ARG A 144 16.33 2.96 5.10
CA ARG A 144 15.86 4.35 5.08
C ARG A 144 14.95 4.66 6.25
N ALA A 145 14.91 5.92 6.63
CA ALA A 145 13.88 6.51 7.49
C ALA A 145 13.08 7.55 6.69
N ILE A 146 11.84 7.77 7.08
CA ILE A 146 10.96 8.77 6.48
C ILE A 146 10.55 9.73 7.59
N ARG A 147 10.69 11.03 7.36
CA ARG A 147 10.19 12.08 8.21
C ARG A 147 9.17 12.94 7.46
N ASN A 148 8.05 13.22 8.09
CA ASN A 148 7.11 14.21 7.58
C ASN A 148 7.66 15.61 7.90
N ILE A 149 8.05 16.36 6.87
CA ILE A 149 8.57 17.75 6.98
C ILE A 149 7.53 18.79 6.57
N GLY A 150 6.35 18.35 6.14
CA GLY A 150 5.22 19.19 5.77
C GLY A 150 4.34 19.57 6.97
N SER A 151 3.23 20.24 6.67
CA SER A 151 2.26 20.74 7.65
C SER A 151 1.01 19.87 7.78
N THR A 152 0.87 18.83 6.96
CA THR A 152 -0.27 17.90 6.95
C THR A 152 0.19 16.48 7.23
N ARG A 153 -0.72 15.64 7.73
CA ARG A 153 -0.46 14.21 7.90
C ARG A 153 -0.14 13.58 6.55
N VAL A 154 0.84 12.68 6.54
CA VAL A 154 1.21 11.85 5.40
C VAL A 154 0.85 10.40 5.70
N GLU A 155 0.28 9.70 4.72
CA GLU A 155 -0.07 8.29 4.84
C GLU A 155 0.34 7.51 3.59
N LEU A 156 1.03 6.40 3.81
CA LEU A 156 1.52 5.48 2.78
C LEU A 156 1.05 4.06 3.08
N VAL A 157 0.94 3.25 2.04
CA VAL A 157 0.90 1.78 2.18
C VAL A 157 2.13 1.21 1.47
N GLU A 158 2.87 0.38 2.18
CA GLU A 158 4.05 -0.29 1.66
C GLU A 158 3.86 -1.81 1.67
N PHE A 159 4.20 -2.43 0.55
CA PHE A 159 4.10 -3.88 0.34
C PHE A 159 5.49 -4.47 0.15
N GLU A 160 5.72 -5.65 0.69
CA GLU A 160 6.85 -6.50 0.32
C GLU A 160 6.36 -7.89 -0.13
N LEU A 161 6.96 -8.41 -1.20
CA LEU A 161 6.70 -9.75 -1.71
C LEU A 161 7.28 -10.81 -0.76
N LYS A 162 6.72 -12.03 -0.82
CA LYS A 162 7.23 -13.21 -0.11
C LYS A 162 7.69 -14.29 -1.07
#